data_3de3559095299985ea1a07d059529f50
#
_entry.id   3de3559095299985ea1a07d059529f50
#
_cell.length_a   1.000
_cell.length_b   1.000
_cell.length_c   1.000
_cell.angle_alpha   90.00
_cell.angle_beta   90.00
_cell.angle_gamma   90.00
#
_symmetry.space_group_name_H-M   'P 1'
#
loop_
_entity.id
_entity.type
_entity.pdbx_description
1 polymer ?
#
loop_
_entity_poly.entity_id
_entity_poly.type
_entity_poly.pdbx_seq_one_letter_code
_entity_poly.pdbx_strand_id
1 'polypeptide(L)'
;MGIRQFGTIMIIWNFLFFAILIFCIFWAVISVKRNNKNFMVSYVLEAVTTVINLCFMYIIDSGFVDYGNDKFSGLSALGDWLGFGILILITLIPLVITVICNIRYALNKKKKTQEI
;
A
#
# COMPACT_ATOMS: atom_id res chain seq x y z
N MET A 1 10.28 -21.34 7.13
CA MET A 1 10.05 -20.98 5.71
C MET A 1 11.39 -20.74 5.05
N GLY A 2 11.63 -21.41 3.90
CA GLY A 2 12.86 -21.24 3.17
C GLY A 2 12.91 -19.91 2.41
N ILE A 3 14.13 -19.41 2.15
CA ILE A 3 14.32 -18.14 1.46
C ILE A 3 13.71 -18.13 0.06
N ARG A 4 13.74 -19.28 -0.64
CA ARG A 4 13.15 -19.39 -1.99
C ARG A 4 11.63 -19.22 -1.96
N GLN A 5 10.95 -19.83 -1.00
CA GLN A 5 9.51 -19.72 -0.82
C GLN A 5 9.12 -18.28 -0.48
N PHE A 6 9.87 -17.68 0.42
CA PHE A 6 9.63 -16.29 0.83
C PHE A 6 9.87 -15.33 -0.35
N GLY A 7 10.94 -15.55 -1.14
CA GLY A 7 11.23 -14.75 -2.33
C GLY A 7 10.08 -14.81 -3.34
N THR A 8 9.52 -16.00 -3.58
CA THR A 8 8.36 -16.16 -4.48
C THR A 8 7.16 -15.41 -3.96
N ILE A 9 6.87 -15.50 -2.66
CA ILE A 9 5.76 -14.77 -2.02
C ILE A 9 5.98 -13.26 -2.16
N MET A 10 7.19 -12.77 -1.95
CA MET A 10 7.52 -11.35 -2.11
C MET A 10 7.27 -10.85 -3.52
N ILE A 11 7.68 -11.60 -4.53
CA ILE A 11 7.48 -11.24 -5.94
C ILE A 11 5.98 -11.13 -6.23
N ILE A 12 5.20 -12.15 -5.85
CA ILE A 12 3.75 -12.16 -6.03
C ILE A 12 3.12 -10.96 -5.31
N TRP A 13 3.53 -10.72 -4.07
CA TRP A 13 3.01 -9.59 -3.28
C TRP A 13 3.33 -8.24 -3.93
N ASN A 14 4.54 -8.06 -4.45
CA ASN A 14 4.92 -6.82 -5.12
C ASN A 14 4.02 -6.54 -6.33
N PHE A 15 3.74 -7.55 -7.16
CA PHE A 15 2.82 -7.38 -8.29
C PHE A 15 1.41 -7.01 -7.83
N LEU A 16 0.89 -7.72 -6.82
CA LEU A 16 -0.43 -7.43 -6.27
C LEU A 16 -0.47 -6.04 -5.63
N PHE A 17 0.58 -5.66 -4.93
CA PHE A 17 0.69 -4.36 -4.26
C PHE A 17 0.59 -3.21 -5.27
N PHE A 18 1.38 -3.26 -6.34
CA PHE A 18 1.34 -2.22 -7.36
C PHE A 18 -0.01 -2.18 -8.07
N ALA A 19 -0.60 -3.35 -8.36
CA ALA A 19 -1.94 -3.42 -8.96
C ALA A 19 -2.99 -2.77 -8.05
N ILE A 20 -2.93 -3.04 -6.74
CA ILE A 20 -3.86 -2.44 -5.77
C ILE A 20 -3.67 -0.92 -5.70
N LEU A 21 -2.42 -0.43 -5.69
CA LEU A 21 -2.15 1.01 -5.65
C LEU A 21 -2.69 1.72 -6.89
N ILE A 22 -2.49 1.15 -8.07
CA ILE A 22 -3.02 1.70 -9.33
C ILE A 22 -4.55 1.72 -9.26
N PHE A 23 -5.17 0.64 -8.80
CA PHE A 23 -6.62 0.57 -8.63
C PHE A 23 -7.12 1.66 -7.68
N CYS A 24 -6.45 1.90 -6.56
CA CYS A 24 -6.82 2.94 -5.60
C CYS A 24 -6.80 4.33 -6.24
N ILE A 25 -5.75 4.63 -7.02
CA ILE A 25 -5.61 5.91 -7.71
C ILE A 25 -6.75 6.10 -8.71
N PHE A 26 -7.00 5.10 -9.57
CA PHE A 26 -8.10 5.16 -10.53
C PHE A 26 -9.45 5.29 -9.86
N TRP A 27 -9.67 4.53 -8.79
CA TRP A 27 -10.93 4.59 -8.05
C TRP A 27 -11.19 5.98 -7.48
N ALA A 28 -10.17 6.60 -6.86
CA ALA A 28 -10.28 7.94 -6.31
C ALA A 28 -10.60 8.98 -7.40
N VAL A 29 -9.88 8.92 -8.53
CA VAL A 29 -10.10 9.85 -9.65
C VAL A 29 -11.49 9.68 -10.26
N ILE A 30 -11.92 8.44 -10.47
CA ILE A 30 -13.26 8.14 -11.01
C ILE A 30 -14.34 8.61 -10.04
N SER A 31 -14.13 8.42 -8.74
CA SER A 31 -15.09 8.86 -7.72
C SER A 31 -15.30 10.37 -7.74
N VAL A 32 -14.23 11.15 -7.94
CA VAL A 32 -14.33 12.60 -8.10
C VAL A 32 -15.12 12.96 -9.35
N LYS A 33 -14.81 12.33 -10.48
CA LYS A 33 -15.46 12.61 -11.77
C LYS A 33 -16.95 12.26 -11.75
N ARG A 34 -17.33 11.16 -11.06
CA ARG A 34 -18.71 10.69 -11.00
C ARG A 34 -19.51 11.27 -9.83
N ASN A 35 -18.90 12.13 -9.03
CA ASN A 35 -19.54 12.70 -7.84
C ASN A 35 -19.96 11.63 -6.84
N ASN A 36 -19.15 10.58 -6.69
CA ASN A 36 -19.45 9.44 -5.83
C ASN A 36 -18.65 9.53 -4.53
N LYS A 37 -19.31 9.34 -3.39
CA LYS A 37 -18.72 9.44 -2.04
C LYS A 37 -17.81 8.27 -1.67
N ASN A 38 -17.56 7.31 -2.55
CA ASN A 38 -17.03 6.00 -2.20
C ASN A 38 -15.50 5.98 -2.06
N PHE A 39 -14.91 7.01 -1.43
CA PHE A 39 -13.47 7.06 -1.14
C PHE A 39 -13.03 6.03 -0.09
N MET A 40 -13.98 5.49 0.68
CA MET A 40 -13.71 4.51 1.73
C MET A 40 -13.01 3.27 1.16
N VAL A 41 -13.36 2.85 -0.06
CA VAL A 41 -12.74 1.69 -0.71
C VAL A 41 -11.23 1.91 -0.86
N SER A 42 -10.80 3.09 -1.33
CA SER A 42 -9.38 3.42 -1.47
C SER A 42 -8.68 3.45 -0.10
N TYR A 43 -9.29 4.06 0.90
CA TYR A 43 -8.72 4.11 2.25
C TYR A 43 -8.57 2.71 2.86
N VAL A 44 -9.60 1.86 2.72
CA VAL A 44 -9.57 0.48 3.25
C VAL A 44 -8.47 -0.33 2.57
N LEU A 45 -8.36 -0.25 1.23
CA LEU A 45 -7.33 -0.97 0.49
C LEU A 45 -5.93 -0.51 0.88
N GLU A 46 -5.72 0.78 1.04
CA GLU A 46 -4.44 1.35 1.47
C GLU A 46 -4.08 0.89 2.88
N ALA A 47 -5.05 0.89 3.80
CA ALA A 47 -4.84 0.41 5.17
C ALA A 47 -4.51 -1.08 5.19
N VAL A 48 -5.22 -1.90 4.41
CA VAL A 48 -4.99 -3.35 4.33
C VAL A 48 -3.59 -3.63 3.79
N THR A 49 -3.15 -2.94 2.72
CA THR A 49 -1.81 -3.14 2.17
C THR A 49 -0.73 -2.75 3.17
N THR A 50 -0.93 -1.66 3.92
CA THR A 50 0.01 -1.23 4.96
C THR A 50 0.12 -2.28 6.07
N VAL A 51 -1.02 -2.82 6.54
CA VAL A 51 -1.03 -3.87 7.57
C VAL A 51 -0.31 -5.12 7.08
N ILE A 52 -0.53 -5.54 5.83
CA ILE A 52 0.13 -6.71 5.27
C ILE A 52 1.65 -6.48 5.20
N ASN A 53 2.10 -5.30 4.78
CA ASN A 53 3.52 -4.97 4.74
C ASN A 53 4.13 -5.00 6.15
N LEU A 54 3.44 -4.49 7.15
CA LEU A 54 3.89 -4.55 8.54
C LEU A 54 3.97 -5.99 9.04
N CYS A 55 3.04 -6.86 8.64
CA CYS A 55 3.08 -8.28 8.98
C CYS A 55 4.30 -8.96 8.36
N PHE A 56 4.65 -8.65 7.11
CA PHE A 56 5.86 -9.18 6.49
C PHE A 56 7.12 -8.71 7.22
N MET A 57 7.19 -7.44 7.60
CA MET A 57 8.31 -6.92 8.38
C MET A 57 8.46 -7.65 9.72
N TYR A 58 7.34 -7.91 10.39
CA TYR A 58 7.33 -8.67 11.64
C TYR A 58 7.80 -10.11 11.43
N ILE A 59 7.38 -10.76 10.36
CA ILE A 59 7.79 -12.14 10.03
C ILE A 59 9.30 -12.19 9.84
N ILE A 60 9.89 -11.23 9.15
CA ILE A 60 11.34 -11.14 8.94
C ILE A 60 12.06 -10.92 10.28
N ASP A 61 11.55 -10.01 11.09
CA ASP A 61 12.15 -9.66 12.38
C ASP A 61 12.09 -10.82 13.38
N SER A 62 11.02 -11.61 13.35
CA SER A 62 10.86 -12.76 14.24
C SER A 62 11.76 -13.95 13.92
N GLY A 63 12.46 -13.92 12.77
CA GLY A 63 13.31 -15.04 12.32
C GLY A 63 12.53 -16.20 11.73
N PHE A 64 11.27 -16.01 11.36
CA PHE A 64 10.43 -17.04 10.75
C PHE A 64 10.95 -17.47 9.39
N VAL A 65 11.62 -16.56 8.67
CA VAL A 65 12.24 -16.83 7.38
C VAL A 65 13.69 -17.27 7.61
N ASP A 66 14.07 -18.40 7.03
CA ASP A 66 15.42 -18.94 7.12
C ASP A 66 16.30 -18.34 6.03
N TYR A 67 17.16 -17.38 6.41
CA TYR A 67 18.15 -16.78 5.51
C TYR A 67 19.48 -17.55 5.51
N GLY A 68 19.58 -18.62 6.30
CA GLY A 68 20.79 -19.39 6.43
C GLY A 68 21.79 -18.78 7.43
N ASN A 69 22.92 -19.46 7.61
CA ASN A 69 23.99 -19.03 8.52
C ASN A 69 25.15 -18.33 7.81
N ASP A 70 24.87 -17.80 6.62
CA ASP A 70 25.89 -17.14 5.79
C ASP A 70 26.26 -15.77 6.38
N LYS A 71 27.47 -15.32 6.02
CA LYS A 71 28.03 -14.03 6.43
C LYS A 71 27.11 -12.85 6.05
N PHE A 72 26.30 -13.02 5.01
CA PHE A 72 25.41 -11.98 4.48
C PHE A 72 23.94 -12.21 4.84
N SER A 73 23.64 -13.21 5.66
CA SER A 73 22.23 -13.53 6.00
C SER A 73 21.52 -12.37 6.74
N GLY A 74 22.21 -11.75 7.69
CA GLY A 74 21.67 -10.59 8.40
C GLY A 74 21.46 -9.39 7.50
N LEU A 75 22.37 -9.17 6.54
CA LEU A 75 22.25 -8.08 5.58
C LEU A 75 21.09 -8.30 4.61
N SER A 76 20.88 -9.54 4.16
CA SER A 76 19.73 -9.90 3.31
C SER A 76 18.42 -9.70 4.03
N ALA A 77 18.31 -10.11 5.29
CA ALA A 77 17.13 -9.91 6.11
C ALA A 77 16.83 -8.41 6.30
N LEU A 78 17.86 -7.63 6.58
CA LEU A 78 17.73 -6.17 6.73
C LEU A 78 17.28 -5.53 5.42
N GLY A 79 17.83 -5.97 4.29
CA GLY A 79 17.45 -5.47 2.96
C GLY A 79 15.98 -5.74 2.65
N ASP A 80 15.49 -6.93 2.93
CA ASP A 80 14.08 -7.28 2.73
C ASP A 80 13.17 -6.48 3.66
N TRP A 81 13.58 -6.34 4.93
CA TRP A 81 12.83 -5.55 5.91
C TRP A 81 12.70 -4.09 5.47
N LEU A 82 13.80 -3.47 5.02
CA LEU A 82 13.80 -2.12 4.50
C LEU A 82 12.98 -2.01 3.21
N GLY A 83 12.98 -3.04 2.36
CA GLY A 83 12.16 -3.09 1.16
C GLY A 83 10.67 -2.95 1.48
N PHE A 84 10.16 -3.69 2.47
CA PHE A 84 8.77 -3.55 2.90
C PHE A 84 8.51 -2.17 3.51
N GLY A 85 9.47 -1.59 4.21
CA GLY A 85 9.36 -0.21 4.71
C GLY A 85 9.21 0.80 3.59
N ILE A 86 9.97 0.63 2.50
CA ILE A 86 9.85 1.47 1.30
C ILE A 86 8.48 1.31 0.66
N LEU A 87 7.93 0.08 0.59
CA LEU A 87 6.57 -0.15 0.07
C LEU A 87 5.52 0.60 0.90
N ILE A 88 5.69 0.65 2.21
CA ILE A 88 4.79 1.43 3.09
C ILE A 88 4.87 2.92 2.74
N LEU A 89 6.09 3.46 2.53
CA LEU A 89 6.27 4.84 2.10
C LEU A 89 5.63 5.11 0.74
N ILE A 90 5.75 4.16 -0.21
CA ILE A 90 5.12 4.28 -1.53
C ILE A 90 3.59 4.32 -1.39
N THR A 91 3.01 3.62 -0.41
CA THR A 91 1.57 3.64 -0.15
C THR A 91 1.07 5.03 0.24
N LEU A 92 1.94 5.92 0.75
CA LEU A 92 1.56 7.29 1.06
C LEU A 92 1.18 8.08 -0.19
N ILE A 93 1.72 7.75 -1.36
CA ILE A 93 1.42 8.46 -2.61
C ILE A 93 -0.07 8.34 -2.99
N PRO A 94 -0.65 7.12 -3.14
CA PRO A 94 -2.08 6.99 -3.39
C PRO A 94 -2.93 7.53 -2.25
N LEU A 95 -2.45 7.43 -1.01
CA LEU A 95 -3.16 7.99 0.14
C LEU A 95 -3.31 9.51 0.01
N VAL A 96 -2.24 10.22 -0.33
CA VAL A 96 -2.26 11.67 -0.55
C VAL A 96 -3.19 12.01 -1.71
N ILE A 97 -3.13 11.26 -2.81
CA ILE A 97 -4.00 11.46 -3.97
C ILE A 97 -5.47 11.28 -3.55
N THR A 98 -5.78 10.24 -2.77
CA THR A 98 -7.14 9.97 -2.29
C THR A 98 -7.64 11.12 -1.40
N VAL A 99 -6.80 11.63 -0.51
CA VAL A 99 -7.13 12.76 0.37
C VAL A 99 -7.41 14.01 -0.46
N ILE A 100 -6.55 14.32 -1.44
CA ILE A 100 -6.75 15.48 -2.33
C ILE A 100 -8.06 15.34 -3.09
N CYS A 101 -8.34 14.17 -3.65
CA CYS A 101 -9.59 13.88 -4.36
C CYS A 101 -10.81 14.05 -3.45
N ASN A 102 -10.71 13.58 -2.21
CA ASN A 102 -11.79 13.71 -1.22
C ASN A 102 -12.05 15.18 -0.89
N ILE A 103 -11.01 15.97 -0.68
CA ILE A 103 -11.13 17.41 -0.43
C ILE A 103 -11.77 18.11 -1.63
N ARG A 104 -11.33 17.77 -2.84
CA ARG A 104 -11.88 18.33 -4.08
C ARG A 104 -13.36 18.00 -4.23
N TYR A 105 -13.75 16.78 -3.92
CA TYR A 105 -15.15 16.36 -3.93
C TYR A 105 -15.97 17.19 -2.94
N ALA A 106 -15.47 17.38 -1.73
CA ALA A 106 -16.16 18.16 -0.71
C ALA A 106 -16.32 19.62 -1.12
N LEU A 107 -15.29 20.22 -1.72
CA LEU A 107 -15.34 21.60 -2.21
C LEU A 107 -16.34 21.74 -3.37
N ASN A 108 -16.37 20.80 -4.30
CA ASN A 108 -17.32 20.81 -5.41
C ASN A 108 -18.76 20.69 -4.91
N LYS A 109 -19.00 19.84 -3.91
CA LYS A 109 -20.32 19.71 -3.29
C LYS A 109 -20.76 20.99 -2.60
N LYS A 110 -19.83 21.65 -1.90
CA LYS A 110 -20.09 22.93 -1.24
C LYS A 110 -20.42 24.02 -2.24
N LYS A 111 -19.71 24.08 -3.35
CA LYS A 111 -19.96 25.02 -4.45
C LYS A 111 -21.36 24.85 -5.04
N LYS A 112 -21.78 23.62 -5.31
CA LYS A 112 -23.11 23.31 -5.81
C LYS A 112 -24.20 23.76 -4.87
N THR A 113 -24.00 23.60 -3.57
CA THR A 113 -24.96 24.04 -2.55
C THR A 113 -25.05 25.56 -2.48
N GLN A 114 -23.96 26.29 -2.72
CA GLN A 114 -23.93 27.74 -2.72
C GLN A 114 -24.59 28.35 -3.97
N GLU A 115 -24.59 27.64 -5.08
CA GLU A 115 -25.22 28.10 -6.34
C GLU A 115 -26.75 28.00 -6.33
N ILE A 116 -27.32 27.27 -5.38
CA ILE A 116 -28.76 27.13 -5.18
C ILE A 116 -29.25 28.19 -4.24
#